data_a187a4ac9b00ebe7bee756f0e2c38c68
#
_entry.id   a187a4ac9b00ebe7bee756f0e2c38c68
#
_cell.length_a   1.000
_cell.length_b   1.000
_cell.length_c   1.000
_cell.angle_alpha   90.00
_cell.angle_beta   90.00
_cell.angle_gamma   90.00
#
_symmetry.space_group_name_H-M   'P 1'
#
loop_
_entity.id
_entity.type
_entity.pdbx_description
1 polymer ?
#
loop_
_entity_poly.entity_id
_entity_poly.type
_entity_poly.pdbx_seq_one_letter_code
_entity_poly.pdbx_strand_id
1 'polypeptide(L)'
;MRALLDTHALLWWFSDDPALTRPVRKIIGDTKNTVVVSAASAWEIATKVRLGKLPTGAGLAADFTGYIEREHFQLLPISVEHALRAGLLPGSHRDPFDRLLIAQAQAENLPILSKEVIFDAFGLRRIW
;
A
#
# COMPACT_ATOMS: atom_id res chain seq x y z
N MET A 1 -0.52 -11.20 12.47
CA MET A 1 -0.90 -9.81 12.14
C MET A 1 -1.35 -9.74 10.69
N ARG A 2 -2.33 -8.92 10.42
CA ARG A 2 -2.77 -8.61 9.06
C ARG A 2 -2.56 -7.11 8.86
N ALA A 3 -1.78 -6.70 7.85
CA ALA A 3 -1.34 -5.30 7.69
C ALA A 3 -1.38 -4.87 6.23
N LEU A 4 -1.83 -3.63 6.00
CA LEU A 4 -1.86 -3.02 4.68
C LEU A 4 -0.49 -2.41 4.36
N LEU A 5 0.02 -2.72 3.17
CA LEU A 5 1.30 -2.22 2.72
C LEU A 5 1.11 -0.94 1.92
N ASP A 6 1.80 0.13 2.32
CA ASP A 6 1.88 1.36 1.54
C ASP A 6 2.59 1.10 0.20
N THR A 7 2.25 1.87 -0.82
CA THR A 7 2.81 1.70 -2.15
C THR A 7 4.34 1.81 -2.18
N HIS A 8 4.92 2.79 -1.47
CA HIS A 8 6.37 2.92 -1.39
C HIS A 8 7.02 1.72 -0.70
N ALA A 9 6.42 1.25 0.39
CA ALA A 9 6.92 0.08 1.09
C ALA A 9 6.88 -1.17 0.20
N LEU A 10 5.83 -1.32 -0.61
CA LEU A 10 5.74 -2.39 -1.60
C LEU A 10 6.87 -2.32 -2.63
N LEU A 11 7.12 -1.14 -3.18
CA LEU A 11 8.20 -0.91 -4.14
C LEU A 11 9.56 -1.22 -3.53
N TRP A 12 9.79 -0.77 -2.30
CA TRP A 12 11.05 -1.02 -1.59
C TRP A 12 11.26 -2.49 -1.24
N TRP A 13 10.19 -3.21 -0.96
CA TRP A 13 10.27 -4.65 -0.78
C TRP A 13 10.80 -5.36 -2.02
N PHE A 14 10.21 -5.07 -3.19
CA PHE A 14 10.61 -5.70 -4.44
C PHE A 14 11.99 -5.26 -4.93
N SER A 15 12.43 -4.05 -4.62
CA SER A 15 13.75 -3.54 -5.00
C SER A 15 14.83 -3.77 -3.93
N ASP A 16 14.47 -4.38 -2.82
CA ASP A 16 15.36 -4.58 -1.66
C ASP A 16 16.01 -3.27 -1.21
N ASP A 17 15.22 -2.19 -1.17
CA ASP A 17 15.69 -0.85 -0.85
C ASP A 17 15.93 -0.71 0.67
N PRO A 18 17.08 -0.14 1.09
CA PRO A 18 17.37 0.06 2.53
C PRO A 18 16.44 1.04 3.23
N ALA A 19 15.62 1.83 2.51
CA ALA A 19 14.58 2.66 3.10
C ALA A 19 13.54 1.84 3.86
N LEU A 20 13.35 0.57 3.48
CA LEU A 20 12.50 -0.36 4.22
C LEU A 20 13.21 -0.78 5.49
N THR A 21 12.65 -0.42 6.66
CA THR A 21 13.28 -0.69 7.96
C THR A 21 13.35 -2.19 8.26
N ARG A 22 14.27 -2.58 9.15
CA ARG A 22 14.38 -3.97 9.60
C ARG A 22 13.10 -4.50 10.23
N PRO A 23 12.43 -3.76 11.16
CA PRO A 23 11.18 -4.25 11.74
C PRO A 23 10.09 -4.50 10.70
N VAL A 24 9.93 -3.61 9.74
CA VAL A 24 8.92 -3.76 8.69
C VAL A 24 9.29 -4.90 7.75
N ARG A 25 10.54 -5.01 7.35
CA ARG A 25 11.05 -6.12 6.53
C ARG A 25 10.77 -7.46 7.20
N LYS A 26 10.96 -7.54 8.51
CA LYS A 26 10.68 -8.75 9.30
C LYS A 26 9.18 -9.09 9.30
N ILE A 27 8.32 -8.09 9.44
CA ILE A 27 6.86 -8.27 9.40
C ILE A 27 6.44 -8.83 8.03
N ILE A 28 6.92 -8.24 6.95
CA ILE A 28 6.57 -8.64 5.59
C ILE A 28 7.07 -10.06 5.30
N GLY A 29 8.26 -10.40 5.75
CA GLY A 29 8.86 -11.71 5.49
C GLY A 29 8.35 -12.84 6.37
N ASP A 30 7.62 -12.54 7.45
CA ASP A 30 7.09 -13.56 8.36
C ASP A 30 5.80 -14.16 7.79
N THR A 31 5.84 -15.44 7.45
CA THR A 31 4.71 -16.16 6.85
C THR A 31 3.49 -16.29 7.77
N LYS A 32 3.65 -16.02 9.07
CA LYS A 32 2.53 -15.96 10.03
C LYS A 32 1.70 -14.69 9.87
N ASN A 33 2.25 -13.66 9.22
CA ASN A 33 1.55 -12.41 8.95
C ASN A 33 0.87 -12.48 7.58
N THR A 34 -0.25 -11.78 7.46
CA THR A 34 -0.90 -11.54 6.17
C THR A 34 -0.59 -10.13 5.72
N VAL A 35 0.20 -10.02 4.66
CA VAL A 35 0.50 -8.73 4.03
C VAL A 35 -0.56 -8.45 2.98
N VAL A 36 -1.26 -7.33 3.13
CA VAL A 36 -2.36 -6.92 2.26
C VAL A 36 -1.87 -5.84 1.31
N VAL A 37 -2.14 -6.00 0.02
CA VAL A 37 -1.76 -5.06 -1.03
C VAL A 37 -3.02 -4.56 -1.72
N SER A 38 -3.19 -3.25 -1.75
CA SER A 38 -4.38 -2.61 -2.31
C SER A 38 -4.33 -2.52 -3.83
N ALA A 39 -5.51 -2.63 -4.46
CA ALA A 39 -5.69 -2.25 -5.85
C ALA A 39 -5.33 -0.77 -6.11
N ALA A 40 -5.42 0.10 -5.09
CA ALA A 40 -4.96 1.48 -5.18
C ALA A 40 -3.46 1.57 -5.48
N SER A 41 -2.65 0.68 -4.92
CA SER A 41 -1.21 0.63 -5.20
C SER A 41 -0.94 0.20 -6.64
N ALA A 42 -1.71 -0.74 -7.17
CA ALA A 42 -1.62 -1.12 -8.58
C ALA A 42 -1.90 0.08 -9.50
N TRP A 43 -2.94 0.84 -9.21
CA TRP A 43 -3.30 2.04 -9.96
C TRP A 43 -2.22 3.11 -9.87
N GLU A 44 -1.70 3.38 -8.67
CA GLU A 44 -0.62 4.36 -8.47
C GLU A 44 0.63 4.00 -9.25
N ILE A 45 1.07 2.75 -9.16
CA ILE A 45 2.28 2.25 -9.85
C ILE A 45 2.11 2.36 -11.36
N ALA A 46 0.99 1.86 -11.90
CA ALA A 46 0.71 1.93 -13.32
C ALA A 46 0.66 3.37 -13.84
N THR A 47 0.02 4.27 -13.08
CA THR A 47 -0.07 5.69 -13.42
C THR A 47 1.30 6.33 -13.48
N LYS A 48 2.14 6.11 -12.46
CA LYS A 48 3.49 6.68 -12.40
C LYS A 48 4.42 6.13 -13.48
N VAL A 49 4.28 4.84 -13.83
CA VAL A 49 5.01 4.23 -14.95
C VAL A 49 4.61 4.93 -16.25
N ARG A 50 3.33 5.10 -16.51
CA ARG A 50 2.82 5.78 -17.71
C ARG A 50 3.33 7.22 -17.82
N LEU A 51 3.42 7.91 -16.70
CA LEU A 51 3.89 9.30 -16.65
C LEU A 51 5.42 9.45 -16.68
N GLY A 52 6.16 8.34 -16.77
CA GLY A 52 7.62 8.36 -16.75
C GLY A 52 8.25 8.70 -15.40
N LYS A 53 7.47 8.62 -14.32
CA LYS A 53 7.93 8.95 -12.95
C LYS A 53 8.44 7.74 -12.17
N LEU A 54 8.28 6.53 -12.71
CA LEU A 54 8.68 5.31 -12.05
C LEU A 54 9.24 4.31 -13.08
N PRO A 55 10.42 4.59 -13.67
CA PRO A 55 10.96 3.73 -14.73
C PRO A 55 11.27 2.31 -14.28
N THR A 56 11.62 2.13 -13.00
CA THR A 56 11.91 0.80 -12.43
C THR A 56 10.67 -0.01 -12.09
N GLY A 57 9.48 0.59 -12.19
CA GLY A 57 8.21 -0.07 -11.88
C GLY A 57 7.54 -0.78 -13.04
N ALA A 58 8.10 -0.70 -14.25
CA ALA A 58 7.47 -1.23 -15.46
C ALA A 58 7.21 -2.74 -15.37
N GLY A 59 8.16 -3.50 -14.85
CA GLY A 59 8.00 -4.96 -14.68
C GLY A 59 6.87 -5.31 -13.72
N LEU A 60 6.81 -4.61 -12.59
CA LEU A 60 5.75 -4.80 -11.60
C LEU A 60 4.38 -4.41 -12.18
N ALA A 61 4.29 -3.30 -12.93
CA ALA A 61 3.05 -2.88 -13.57
C ALA A 61 2.57 -3.88 -14.63
N ALA A 62 3.49 -4.53 -15.35
CA ALA A 62 3.15 -5.47 -16.42
C ALA A 62 2.57 -6.79 -15.89
N ASP A 63 2.95 -7.21 -14.68
CA ASP A 63 2.50 -8.48 -14.09
C ASP A 63 2.26 -8.33 -12.59
N PHE A 64 1.51 -7.30 -12.21
CA PHE A 64 1.29 -6.95 -10.80
C PHE A 64 0.72 -8.14 -9.99
N THR A 65 -0.36 -8.74 -10.48
CA THR A 65 -1.01 -9.87 -9.81
C THR A 65 -0.04 -11.04 -9.63
N GLY A 66 0.76 -11.35 -10.64
CA GLY A 66 1.76 -12.44 -10.57
C GLY A 66 2.81 -12.18 -9.50
N TYR A 67 3.32 -10.95 -9.41
CA TYR A 67 4.29 -10.58 -8.36
C TYR A 67 3.69 -10.74 -6.97
N ILE A 68 2.45 -10.26 -6.79
CA ILE A 68 1.79 -10.32 -5.49
C ILE A 68 1.51 -11.77 -5.07
N GLU A 69 1.05 -12.59 -5.99
CA GLU A 69 0.77 -14.02 -5.74
C GLU A 69 2.03 -14.80 -5.38
N ARG A 70 3.14 -14.54 -6.05
CA ARG A 70 4.42 -15.22 -5.75
C ARG A 70 4.95 -14.92 -4.35
N GLU A 71 4.62 -13.74 -3.82
CA GLU A 71 4.97 -13.37 -2.43
C GLU A 71 3.94 -13.88 -1.41
N HIS A 72 2.86 -14.49 -1.85
CA HIS A 72 1.73 -14.89 -1.00
C HIS A 72 1.06 -13.73 -0.27
N PHE A 73 1.13 -12.52 -0.85
CA PHE A 73 0.41 -11.36 -0.35
C PHE A 73 -1.06 -11.45 -0.76
N GLN A 74 -1.91 -10.82 0.03
CA GLN A 74 -3.35 -10.78 -0.23
C GLN A 74 -3.71 -9.50 -0.98
N LEU A 75 -4.33 -9.62 -2.15
CA LEU A 75 -4.88 -8.47 -2.87
C LEU A 75 -6.17 -8.00 -2.20
N LEU A 76 -6.30 -6.68 -2.06
CA LEU A 76 -7.50 -6.04 -1.54
C LEU A 76 -8.12 -5.17 -2.64
N PRO A 77 -9.27 -5.57 -3.20
CA PRO A 77 -9.96 -4.76 -4.17
C PRO A 77 -10.57 -3.51 -3.52
N ILE A 78 -10.79 -2.47 -4.32
CA ILE A 78 -11.46 -1.26 -3.87
C ILE A 78 -12.97 -1.46 -4.00
N SER A 79 -13.66 -1.51 -2.86
CA SER A 79 -15.12 -1.61 -2.84
C SER A 79 -15.78 -0.24 -3.00
N VAL A 80 -17.10 -0.24 -3.21
CA VAL A 80 -17.88 1.00 -3.23
C VAL A 80 -17.77 1.71 -1.89
N GLU A 81 -17.82 0.98 -0.77
CA GLU A 81 -17.62 1.54 0.58
C GLU A 81 -16.26 2.23 0.70
N HIS A 82 -15.20 1.59 0.23
CA HIS A 82 -13.85 2.18 0.23
C HIS A 82 -13.82 3.49 -0.55
N ALA A 83 -14.40 3.50 -1.74
CA ALA A 83 -14.41 4.66 -2.62
C ALA A 83 -15.19 5.84 -2.01
N LEU A 84 -16.37 5.58 -1.46
CA LEU A 84 -17.18 6.60 -0.80
C LEU A 84 -16.46 7.16 0.42
N ARG A 85 -15.91 6.30 1.25
CA ARG A 85 -15.14 6.70 2.44
C ARG A 85 -13.93 7.56 2.06
N ALA A 86 -13.19 7.16 1.04
CA ALA A 86 -12.02 7.92 0.57
C ALA A 86 -12.41 9.31 0.08
N GLY A 87 -13.50 9.42 -0.67
CA GLY A 87 -13.99 10.69 -1.19
C GLY A 87 -14.48 11.63 -0.10
N LEU A 88 -15.08 11.08 0.96
CA LEU A 88 -15.69 11.86 2.05
C LEU A 88 -14.74 12.11 3.22
N LEU A 89 -13.51 11.58 3.22
CA LEU A 89 -12.56 11.82 4.31
C LEU A 89 -12.37 13.31 4.54
N PRO A 90 -12.47 13.77 5.81
CA PRO A 90 -12.23 15.18 6.14
C PRO A 90 -10.74 15.51 5.98
N GLY A 91 -10.47 16.82 5.87
CA GLY A 91 -9.11 17.34 5.77
C GLY A 91 -8.73 17.72 4.35
N SER A 92 -7.51 18.28 4.23
CA SER A 92 -7.02 18.89 2.99
C SER A 92 -6.08 17.97 2.18
N HIS A 93 -5.85 16.74 2.63
CA HIS A 93 -4.97 15.81 1.93
C HIS A 93 -5.60 15.42 0.59
N ARG A 94 -4.89 15.69 -0.52
CA ARG A 94 -5.44 15.59 -1.88
C ARG A 94 -5.03 14.35 -2.65
N ASP A 95 -3.99 13.66 -2.22
CA ASP A 95 -3.49 12.49 -2.94
C ASP A 95 -4.57 11.38 -2.94
N PRO A 96 -5.14 11.03 -4.11
CA PRO A 96 -6.23 10.08 -4.17
C PRO A 96 -5.80 8.66 -3.80
N PHE A 97 -4.54 8.31 -4.04
CA PHE A 97 -4.02 6.98 -3.69
C PHE A 97 -3.93 6.84 -2.17
N ASP A 98 -3.37 7.85 -1.50
CA ASP A 98 -3.31 7.87 -0.03
C ASP A 98 -4.70 7.85 0.59
N ARG A 99 -5.65 8.62 0.04
CA ARG A 99 -7.02 8.64 0.54
C ARG A 99 -7.67 7.26 0.46
N LEU A 100 -7.43 6.52 -0.62
CA LEU A 100 -7.93 5.15 -0.76
C LEU A 100 -7.29 4.20 0.25
N LEU A 101 -5.98 4.29 0.46
CA LEU A 101 -5.29 3.48 1.47
C LEU A 101 -5.81 3.76 2.87
N ILE A 102 -6.03 5.04 3.21
CA ILE A 102 -6.60 5.44 4.50
C ILE A 102 -7.99 4.82 4.68
N ALA A 103 -8.86 4.99 3.67
CA ALA A 103 -10.22 4.47 3.71
C ALA A 103 -10.25 2.95 3.89
N GLN A 104 -9.38 2.24 3.19
CA GLN A 104 -9.29 0.78 3.30
C GLN A 104 -8.77 0.35 4.66
N ALA A 105 -7.73 0.99 5.18
CA ALA A 105 -7.20 0.68 6.49
C ALA A 105 -8.24 0.89 7.59
N GLN A 106 -9.02 1.97 7.50
CA GLN A 106 -10.11 2.24 8.43
C GLN A 106 -11.24 1.21 8.31
N ALA A 107 -11.72 0.96 7.10
CA ALA A 107 -12.87 0.07 6.86
C ALA A 107 -12.55 -1.38 7.22
N GLU A 108 -11.33 -1.83 6.95
CA GLU A 108 -10.89 -3.21 7.19
C GLU A 108 -10.17 -3.37 8.53
N ASN A 109 -10.04 -2.28 9.29
CA ASN A 109 -9.36 -2.25 10.59
C ASN A 109 -7.93 -2.82 10.51
N LEU A 110 -7.15 -2.29 9.56
CA LEU A 110 -5.78 -2.74 9.32
C LEU A 110 -4.76 -1.70 9.80
N PRO A 111 -3.67 -2.12 10.47
CA PRO A 111 -2.49 -1.27 10.57
C PRO A 111 -1.89 -1.07 9.18
N ILE A 112 -1.16 0.02 9.00
CA ILE A 112 -0.49 0.33 7.74
C ILE A 112 1.03 0.33 7.93
N LEU A 113 1.72 -0.36 7.05
CA LEU A 113 3.19 -0.37 7.00
C LEU A 113 3.62 0.77 6.07
N SER A 114 4.03 1.88 6.65
CA SER A 114 4.38 3.09 5.90
C SER A 114 5.33 3.99 6.66
N LYS A 115 6.24 4.61 5.92
CA LYS A 115 7.10 5.69 6.40
C LYS A 115 6.35 7.01 6.55
N GLU A 116 5.23 7.18 5.84
CA GLU A 116 4.54 8.46 5.71
C GLU A 116 3.72 8.81 6.94
N VAL A 117 4.17 9.84 7.68
CA VAL A 117 3.51 10.27 8.93
C VAL A 117 2.11 10.84 8.72
N ILE A 118 1.73 11.17 7.48
CA ILE A 118 0.40 11.67 7.16
C ILE A 118 -0.71 10.70 7.61
N PHE A 119 -0.44 9.40 7.59
CA PHE A 119 -1.41 8.39 8.01
C PHE A 119 -1.77 8.48 9.49
N ASP A 120 -0.88 9.06 10.32
CA ASP A 120 -1.14 9.22 11.75
C ASP A 120 -2.33 10.14 12.02
N ALA A 121 -2.58 11.11 11.13
CA ALA A 121 -3.67 12.08 11.26
C ALA A 121 -5.07 11.46 11.11
N PHE A 122 -5.16 10.22 10.64
CA PHE A 122 -6.43 9.54 10.34
C PHE A 122 -6.74 8.39 11.32
N GLY A 123 -6.07 8.35 12.46
CA GLY A 123 -6.31 7.35 13.49
C GLY A 123 -5.82 5.95 13.15
N LEU A 124 -4.95 5.81 12.15
CA LEU A 124 -4.39 4.54 11.76
C LEU A 124 -3.20 4.17 12.65
N ARG A 125 -3.04 2.87 12.90
CA ARG A 125 -1.82 2.35 13.50
C ARG A 125 -0.77 2.21 12.40
N ARG A 126 0.18 3.14 12.38
CA ARG A 126 1.29 3.12 11.42
C ARG A 126 2.50 2.43 12.05
N ILE A 127 3.12 1.55 11.28
CA ILE A 127 4.32 0.81 11.70
C ILE A 127 5.43 1.11 10.69
N TRP A 128 6.58 1.53 11.26
CA TRP A 128 7.76 1.76 10.43
C TRP A 128 9.07 1.58 11.22
#